data_2955b8f85a08e20af2996b6527c5e132
#
_entry.id   2955b8f85a08e20af2996b6527c5e132
#
_cell.length_a   1.000
_cell.length_b   1.000
_cell.length_c   1.000
_cell.angle_alpha   90.00
_cell.angle_beta   90.00
_cell.angle_gamma   90.00
#
_symmetry.space_group_name_H-M   'P 1'
#
loop_
_entity.id
_entity.type
_entity.pdbx_description
1 polymer ?
#
loop_
_entity_poly.entity_id
_entity_poly.type
_entity_poly.pdbx_seq_one_letter_code
_entity_poly.pdbx_strand_id
1 'polypeptide(L)'
;MFAPTARDLMTTEVVTIPPDMPVEAIARLLAGRGITAVPVVDETGALLGLVTAADLTSRLSPAQQAEPSWLRWLLADPSRAAIRYARAHGFDAGDVMDMDLDTVAPGTSVAEIVATLERKGLRRVLVVEDGRLLGIVSRSDLLRAVTGETTECADLPDARIRSAVLAALRRESWADTFHTLVEVHEGIVEFHGFAPGREVQRALRVLAEHIPGVKGVRDRTEPMLPYDQVLL
;
A
#
# COMPACT_ATOMS: atom_id res chain seq x y z
N MET A 1 0.37 18.96 5.35
CA MET A 1 0.51 17.84 4.40
C MET A 1 -0.38 16.73 4.92
N PHE A 2 -1.54 16.50 4.34
CA PHE A 2 -2.42 15.40 4.73
C PHE A 2 -1.78 14.12 4.21
N ALA A 3 -1.39 13.22 5.11
CA ALA A 3 -0.95 11.89 4.73
C ALA A 3 -2.17 11.11 4.23
N PRO A 4 -2.12 10.44 3.07
CA PRO A 4 -3.24 9.66 2.57
C PRO A 4 -3.60 8.53 3.56
N THR A 5 -4.89 8.23 3.63
CA THR A 5 -5.49 7.26 4.55
C THR A 5 -6.01 6.04 3.78
N ALA A 6 -6.47 5.02 4.52
CA ALA A 6 -7.14 3.85 3.94
C ALA A 6 -8.32 4.26 3.03
N ARG A 7 -9.10 5.26 3.47
CA ARG A 7 -10.28 5.76 2.72
C ARG A 7 -9.92 6.33 1.36
N ASP A 8 -8.74 6.97 1.24
CA ASP A 8 -8.29 7.61 0.00
C ASP A 8 -7.80 6.59 -1.04
N LEU A 9 -7.40 5.40 -0.59
CA LEU A 9 -6.80 4.36 -1.44
C LEU A 9 -7.67 3.13 -1.65
N MET A 10 -8.66 2.91 -0.77
CA MET A 10 -9.45 1.68 -0.82
C MET A 10 -10.30 1.57 -2.09
N THR A 11 -10.42 0.35 -2.60
CA THR A 11 -11.47 -0.01 -3.55
C THR A 11 -12.76 -0.17 -2.77
N THR A 12 -13.78 0.63 -3.08
CA THR A 12 -15.09 0.64 -2.40
C THR A 12 -16.10 -0.32 -3.03
N GLU A 13 -15.99 -0.56 -4.34
CA GLU A 13 -16.83 -1.54 -5.05
C GLU A 13 -16.30 -2.96 -4.84
N VAL A 14 -16.50 -3.47 -3.63
CA VAL A 14 -16.03 -4.81 -3.24
C VAL A 14 -17.11 -5.83 -3.56
N VAL A 15 -16.73 -6.87 -4.32
CA VAL A 15 -17.56 -8.05 -4.50
C VAL A 15 -17.59 -8.81 -3.18
N THR A 16 -18.78 -9.00 -2.60
CA THR A 16 -19.01 -9.76 -1.36
C THR A 16 -19.92 -10.95 -1.61
N ILE A 17 -19.90 -11.91 -0.69
CA ILE A 17 -20.75 -13.11 -0.75
C ILE A 17 -21.43 -13.37 0.60
N PRO A 18 -22.59 -14.03 0.63
CA PRO A 18 -23.20 -14.49 1.87
C PRO A 18 -22.53 -15.78 2.39
N PRO A 19 -22.70 -16.11 3.68
CA PRO A 19 -22.03 -17.26 4.32
C PRO A 19 -22.51 -18.64 3.80
N ASP A 20 -23.67 -18.71 3.22
CA ASP A 20 -24.29 -19.93 2.66
C ASP A 20 -23.94 -20.18 1.18
N MET A 21 -23.10 -19.34 0.58
CA MET A 21 -22.69 -19.51 -0.82
C MET A 21 -21.83 -20.77 -0.99
N PRO A 22 -22.21 -21.71 -1.91
CA PRO A 22 -21.45 -22.93 -2.13
C PRO A 22 -20.04 -22.67 -2.64
N VAL A 23 -19.06 -23.44 -2.17
CA VAL A 23 -17.63 -23.32 -2.53
C VAL A 23 -17.39 -23.33 -4.04
N GLU A 24 -18.15 -24.15 -4.79
CA GLU A 24 -18.05 -24.19 -6.26
C GLU A 24 -18.48 -22.89 -6.92
N ALA A 25 -19.52 -22.24 -6.37
CA ALA A 25 -19.98 -20.93 -6.86
C ALA A 25 -18.94 -19.85 -6.54
N ILE A 26 -18.29 -19.91 -5.36
CA ILE A 26 -17.19 -19.01 -4.99
C ILE A 26 -16.01 -19.20 -5.96
N ALA A 27 -15.62 -20.44 -6.24
CA ALA A 27 -14.53 -20.71 -7.19
C ALA A 27 -14.81 -20.14 -8.59
N ARG A 28 -16.05 -20.31 -9.09
CA ARG A 28 -16.46 -19.72 -10.38
C ARG A 28 -16.47 -18.19 -10.33
N LEU A 29 -16.92 -17.59 -9.22
CA LEU A 29 -16.92 -16.14 -9.04
C LEU A 29 -15.50 -15.57 -9.07
N LEU A 30 -14.57 -16.15 -8.29
CA LEU A 30 -13.18 -15.73 -8.23
C LEU A 30 -12.52 -15.83 -9.61
N ALA A 31 -12.67 -16.98 -10.28
CA ALA A 31 -12.09 -17.21 -11.61
C ALA A 31 -12.70 -16.30 -12.67
N GLY A 32 -14.02 -16.16 -12.69
CA GLY A 32 -14.76 -15.36 -13.70
C GLY A 32 -14.51 -13.86 -13.56
N ARG A 33 -14.24 -13.36 -12.34
CA ARG A 33 -13.93 -11.96 -12.07
C ARG A 33 -12.43 -11.64 -12.02
N GLY A 34 -11.57 -12.65 -12.10
CA GLY A 34 -10.11 -12.48 -11.99
C GLY A 34 -9.68 -11.96 -10.62
N ILE A 35 -10.49 -12.20 -9.56
CA ILE A 35 -10.18 -11.79 -8.19
C ILE A 35 -9.66 -12.98 -7.39
N THR A 36 -8.84 -12.70 -6.38
CA THR A 36 -8.16 -13.74 -5.60
C THR A 36 -8.67 -13.86 -4.17
N ALA A 37 -9.65 -13.06 -3.78
CA ALA A 37 -10.32 -13.15 -2.50
C ALA A 37 -11.69 -12.46 -2.56
N VAL A 38 -12.59 -12.88 -1.70
CA VAL A 38 -13.94 -12.33 -1.57
C VAL A 38 -14.33 -12.30 -0.09
N PRO A 39 -14.73 -11.12 0.46
CA PRO A 39 -15.25 -11.01 1.81
C PRO A 39 -16.62 -11.69 1.92
N VAL A 40 -16.84 -12.32 3.07
CA VAL A 40 -18.13 -12.89 3.46
C VAL A 40 -18.82 -11.90 4.38
N VAL A 41 -20.03 -11.51 4.04
CA VAL A 41 -20.81 -10.55 4.82
C VAL A 41 -22.21 -11.15 5.11
N ASP A 42 -22.80 -10.72 6.21
CA ASP A 42 -24.20 -11.06 6.51
C ASP A 42 -25.18 -10.13 5.78
N GLU A 43 -26.49 -10.36 6.02
CA GLU A 43 -27.57 -9.56 5.43
C GLU A 43 -27.52 -8.07 5.82
N THR A 44 -26.85 -7.73 6.92
CA THR A 44 -26.69 -6.36 7.40
C THR A 44 -25.45 -5.66 6.81
N GLY A 45 -24.61 -6.41 6.08
CA GLY A 45 -23.32 -5.96 5.56
C GLY A 45 -22.19 -6.04 6.57
N ALA A 46 -22.39 -6.72 7.71
CA ALA A 46 -21.33 -6.97 8.67
C ALA A 46 -20.34 -8.01 8.13
N LEU A 47 -19.04 -7.74 8.31
CA LEU A 47 -17.97 -8.60 7.86
C LEU A 47 -17.89 -9.85 8.76
N LEU A 48 -18.05 -11.03 8.18
CA LEU A 48 -17.96 -12.32 8.88
C LEU A 48 -16.61 -13.00 8.66
N GLY A 49 -16.04 -12.91 7.45
CA GLY A 49 -14.84 -13.62 7.09
C GLY A 49 -14.31 -13.24 5.71
N LEU A 50 -13.27 -13.94 5.29
CA LEU A 50 -12.65 -13.80 3.97
C LEU A 50 -12.41 -15.19 3.38
N VAL A 51 -12.80 -15.41 2.13
CA VAL A 51 -12.42 -16.60 1.35
C VAL A 51 -11.44 -16.19 0.28
N THR A 52 -10.31 -16.92 0.18
CA THR A 52 -9.29 -16.67 -0.84
C THR A 52 -9.17 -17.84 -1.83
N ALA A 53 -8.61 -17.56 -3.01
CA ALA A 53 -8.30 -18.61 -3.98
C ALA A 53 -7.32 -19.66 -3.39
N ALA A 54 -6.43 -19.24 -2.47
CA ALA A 54 -5.51 -20.15 -1.79
C ALA A 54 -6.24 -21.16 -0.90
N ASP A 55 -7.30 -20.72 -0.18
CA ASP A 55 -8.10 -21.61 0.66
C ASP A 55 -8.79 -22.70 -0.19
N LEU A 56 -9.32 -22.30 -1.35
CA LEU A 56 -9.97 -23.25 -2.26
C LEU A 56 -9.00 -24.20 -2.97
N THR A 57 -7.84 -23.67 -3.41
CA THR A 57 -6.84 -24.51 -4.11
C THR A 57 -6.09 -25.43 -3.17
N SER A 58 -5.94 -25.08 -1.89
CA SER A 58 -5.35 -25.97 -0.90
C SER A 58 -6.08 -27.32 -0.78
N ARG A 59 -7.38 -27.31 -1.05
CA ARG A 59 -8.24 -28.53 -1.06
C ARG A 59 -7.88 -29.52 -2.17
N LEU A 60 -7.21 -29.05 -3.24
CA LEU A 60 -6.76 -29.88 -4.35
C LEU A 60 -5.39 -30.54 -4.08
N SER A 61 -4.71 -30.16 -2.97
CA SER A 61 -3.38 -30.67 -2.66
C SER A 61 -3.46 -31.92 -1.76
N PRO A 62 -2.93 -33.06 -2.19
CA PRO A 62 -2.87 -34.25 -1.37
C PRO A 62 -1.92 -34.13 -0.16
N ALA A 63 -1.11 -33.09 -0.09
CA ALA A 63 -0.10 -32.89 0.96
C ALA A 63 -0.69 -32.58 2.36
N GLN A 64 -2.00 -32.35 2.50
CA GLN A 64 -2.64 -32.14 3.80
C GLN A 64 -3.01 -33.45 4.54
N GLN A 65 -2.79 -34.62 3.94
CA GLN A 65 -2.93 -35.93 4.57
C GLN A 65 -1.63 -36.42 5.22
N ALA A 66 -0.71 -35.51 5.58
CA ALA A 66 0.50 -35.89 6.30
C ALA A 66 0.11 -36.56 7.63
N GLU A 67 0.50 -37.81 7.78
CA GLU A 67 0.37 -38.66 8.94
C GLU A 67 0.61 -37.89 10.25
N PRO A 68 -0.28 -37.97 11.24
CA PRO A 68 -0.09 -37.29 12.50
C PRO A 68 1.07 -37.93 13.24
N SER A 69 2.21 -37.23 13.33
CA SER A 69 3.23 -37.57 14.29
C SER A 69 2.60 -37.55 15.69
N TRP A 70 2.73 -38.62 16.49
CA TRP A 70 2.20 -38.75 17.84
C TRP A 70 2.54 -37.54 18.74
N LEU A 71 3.70 -36.92 18.53
CA LEU A 71 4.17 -35.73 19.21
C LEU A 71 3.34 -34.48 18.86
N ARG A 72 2.88 -34.39 17.61
CA ARG A 72 1.97 -33.31 17.17
C ARG A 72 0.59 -33.47 17.75
N TRP A 73 0.11 -34.71 17.95
CA TRP A 73 -1.19 -34.97 18.57
C TRP A 73 -1.21 -34.52 20.03
N LEU A 74 -0.10 -34.70 20.77
CA LEU A 74 -0.01 -34.28 22.19
C LEU A 74 -0.01 -32.75 22.37
N LEU A 75 0.42 -31.99 21.37
CA LEU A 75 0.52 -30.53 21.40
C LEU A 75 -0.54 -29.82 20.51
N ALA A 76 -1.42 -30.59 19.86
CA ALA A 76 -2.41 -30.03 18.97
C ALA A 76 -3.63 -29.56 19.76
N ASP A 77 -4.00 -28.31 19.58
CA ASP A 77 -5.29 -27.78 20.00
C ASP A 77 -6.42 -28.43 19.16
N PRO A 78 -7.32 -29.22 19.77
CA PRO A 78 -8.41 -29.89 19.05
C PRO A 78 -9.29 -28.91 18.28
N SER A 79 -9.52 -27.70 18.79
CA SER A 79 -10.32 -26.67 18.16
C SER A 79 -9.70 -26.22 16.84
N ARG A 80 -8.38 -26.00 16.82
CA ARG A 80 -7.65 -25.63 15.60
C ARG A 80 -7.64 -26.78 14.57
N ALA A 81 -7.60 -28.02 15.02
CA ALA A 81 -7.69 -29.17 14.14
C ALA A 81 -9.07 -29.27 13.50
N ALA A 82 -10.14 -29.07 14.29
CA ALA A 82 -11.53 -29.09 13.81
C ALA A 82 -11.78 -27.94 12.80
N ILE A 83 -11.30 -26.74 13.07
CA ILE A 83 -11.40 -25.60 12.13
C ILE A 83 -10.69 -25.93 10.81
N ARG A 84 -9.48 -26.48 10.85
CA ARG A 84 -8.79 -26.89 9.62
C ARG A 84 -9.55 -27.96 8.84
N TYR A 85 -10.15 -28.91 9.54
CA TYR A 85 -10.96 -29.94 8.91
C TYR A 85 -12.20 -29.34 8.22
N ALA A 86 -12.93 -28.46 8.92
CA ALA A 86 -14.08 -27.76 8.36
C ALA A 86 -13.70 -26.96 7.11
N ARG A 87 -12.62 -26.18 7.18
CA ARG A 87 -12.09 -25.44 6.01
C ARG A 87 -11.68 -26.33 4.83
N ALA A 88 -11.14 -27.52 5.10
CA ALA A 88 -10.75 -28.45 4.06
C ALA A 88 -11.93 -29.18 3.39
N HIS A 89 -13.02 -29.41 4.12
CA HIS A 89 -14.13 -30.27 3.70
C HIS A 89 -15.50 -29.55 3.67
N GLY A 90 -15.56 -28.31 4.10
CA GLY A 90 -16.80 -27.53 4.15
C GLY A 90 -17.42 -27.30 2.77
N PHE A 91 -18.71 -27.05 2.71
CA PHE A 91 -19.47 -26.95 1.47
C PHE A 91 -19.84 -25.51 1.09
N ASP A 92 -19.80 -24.59 2.04
CA ASP A 92 -20.17 -23.19 1.84
C ASP A 92 -19.11 -22.21 2.36
N ALA A 93 -19.36 -20.91 2.13
CA ALA A 93 -18.45 -19.83 2.52
C ALA A 93 -18.20 -19.80 4.03
N GLY A 94 -19.24 -20.04 4.85
CA GLY A 94 -19.13 -20.02 6.30
C GLY A 94 -18.19 -21.07 6.85
N ASP A 95 -18.15 -22.26 6.22
CA ASP A 95 -17.26 -23.34 6.61
C ASP A 95 -15.78 -23.05 6.26
N VAL A 96 -15.53 -22.40 5.11
CA VAL A 96 -14.18 -22.27 4.54
C VAL A 96 -13.52 -20.92 4.78
N MET A 97 -14.29 -19.90 5.18
CA MET A 97 -13.78 -18.57 5.39
C MET A 97 -12.76 -18.49 6.53
N ASP A 98 -11.84 -17.57 6.40
CA ASP A 98 -10.99 -17.14 7.52
C ASP A 98 -11.71 -16.05 8.30
N MET A 99 -11.87 -16.27 9.61
CA MET A 99 -12.50 -15.33 10.55
C MET A 99 -11.46 -14.48 11.29
N ASP A 100 -10.19 -14.89 11.26
CA ASP A 100 -9.09 -14.12 11.87
C ASP A 100 -8.58 -13.10 10.83
N LEU A 101 -9.28 -11.97 10.76
CA LEU A 101 -9.11 -10.96 9.72
C LEU A 101 -8.27 -9.79 10.21
N ASP A 102 -7.32 -9.40 9.38
CA ASP A 102 -6.61 -8.15 9.55
C ASP A 102 -7.39 -6.99 8.94
N THR A 103 -8.02 -6.20 9.80
CA THR A 103 -8.80 -5.04 9.43
C THR A 103 -8.12 -3.74 9.85
N VAL A 104 -8.44 -2.66 9.14
CA VAL A 104 -8.00 -1.30 9.47
C VAL A 104 -9.18 -0.34 9.45
N ALA A 105 -9.11 0.72 10.23
CA ALA A 105 -10.10 1.79 10.16
C ALA A 105 -9.90 2.65 8.90
N PRO A 106 -10.94 3.34 8.39
CA PRO A 106 -10.84 4.19 7.19
C PRO A 106 -9.85 5.36 7.35
N GLY A 107 -9.61 5.81 8.59
CA GLY A 107 -8.63 6.85 8.90
C GLY A 107 -7.19 6.36 9.10
N THR A 108 -6.92 5.06 8.98
CA THR A 108 -5.56 4.49 9.14
C THR A 108 -4.64 5.04 8.06
N SER A 109 -3.45 5.50 8.45
CA SER A 109 -2.47 6.05 7.52
C SER A 109 -1.89 4.98 6.59
N VAL A 110 -1.50 5.39 5.38
CA VAL A 110 -0.85 4.48 4.41
C VAL A 110 0.40 3.83 4.97
N ALA A 111 1.19 4.57 5.77
CA ALA A 111 2.39 4.04 6.42
C ALA A 111 2.07 2.87 7.38
N GLU A 112 1.01 2.99 8.17
CA GLU A 112 0.55 1.92 9.07
C GLU A 112 0.01 0.71 8.30
N ILE A 113 -0.68 0.95 7.18
CA ILE A 113 -1.16 -0.12 6.29
C ILE A 113 0.03 -0.90 5.73
N VAL A 114 1.04 -0.19 5.18
CA VAL A 114 2.27 -0.82 4.65
C VAL A 114 2.95 -1.66 5.74
N ALA A 115 3.17 -1.08 6.93
CA ALA A 115 3.79 -1.78 8.05
C ALA A 115 3.00 -3.03 8.47
N THR A 116 1.67 -2.98 8.42
CA THR A 116 0.80 -4.13 8.74
C THR A 116 0.91 -5.23 7.69
N LEU A 117 0.87 -4.87 6.39
CA LEU A 117 1.00 -5.81 5.29
C LEU A 117 2.37 -6.51 5.29
N GLU A 118 3.45 -5.77 5.60
CA GLU A 118 4.80 -6.31 5.65
C GLU A 118 5.01 -7.23 6.87
N ARG A 119 4.68 -6.74 8.07
CA ARG A 119 4.85 -7.48 9.32
C ARG A 119 4.12 -8.82 9.32
N LYS A 120 2.92 -8.88 8.74
CA LYS A 120 2.08 -10.06 8.71
C LYS A 120 2.15 -10.85 7.41
N GLY A 121 2.94 -10.39 6.42
CA GLY A 121 3.06 -11.03 5.12
C GLY A 121 1.77 -11.00 4.29
N LEU A 122 0.89 -10.03 4.54
CA LEU A 122 -0.42 -9.94 3.91
C LEU A 122 -0.34 -9.36 2.49
N ARG A 123 -1.32 -9.71 1.67
CA ARG A 123 -1.49 -9.14 0.32
C ARG A 123 -2.48 -7.99 0.29
N ARG A 124 -3.36 -7.91 1.30
CA ARG A 124 -4.43 -6.93 1.42
C ARG A 124 -4.88 -6.77 2.88
N VAL A 125 -5.54 -5.66 3.18
CA VAL A 125 -6.28 -5.44 4.42
C VAL A 125 -7.71 -5.02 4.09
N LEU A 126 -8.63 -5.36 4.96
CA LEU A 126 -10.04 -4.97 4.84
C LEU A 126 -10.24 -3.66 5.62
N VAL A 127 -10.92 -2.70 5.01
CA VAL A 127 -11.28 -1.43 5.67
C VAL A 127 -12.66 -1.58 6.26
N VAL A 128 -12.75 -1.46 7.59
CA VAL A 128 -13.98 -1.72 8.35
C VAL A 128 -14.28 -0.54 9.28
N GLU A 129 -15.54 -0.17 9.38
CA GLU A 129 -16.06 0.80 10.32
C GLU A 129 -17.35 0.23 10.95
N ASP A 130 -17.44 0.22 12.28
CA ASP A 130 -18.58 -0.33 13.03
C ASP A 130 -18.97 -1.78 12.63
N GLY A 131 -17.97 -2.61 12.35
CA GLY A 131 -18.15 -4.00 11.93
C GLY A 131 -18.56 -4.18 10.46
N ARG A 132 -18.77 -3.10 9.72
CA ARG A 132 -19.16 -3.14 8.30
C ARG A 132 -17.96 -2.97 7.39
N LEU A 133 -17.95 -3.73 6.30
CA LEU A 133 -16.94 -3.60 5.26
C LEU A 133 -17.18 -2.32 4.45
N LEU A 134 -16.18 -1.44 4.41
CA LEU A 134 -16.18 -0.23 3.58
C LEU A 134 -15.38 -0.40 2.30
N GLY A 135 -14.31 -1.20 2.32
CA GLY A 135 -13.43 -1.36 1.18
C GLY A 135 -12.28 -2.32 1.44
N ILE A 136 -11.41 -2.44 0.46
CA ILE A 136 -10.18 -3.25 0.52
C ILE A 136 -9.01 -2.39 0.06
N VAL A 137 -7.88 -2.47 0.77
CA VAL A 137 -6.60 -1.94 0.32
C VAL A 137 -5.64 -3.09 0.04
N SER A 138 -5.16 -3.19 -1.18
CA SER A 138 -4.17 -4.17 -1.62
C SER A 138 -2.81 -3.52 -1.88
N ARG A 139 -1.76 -4.33 -2.10
CA ARG A 139 -0.44 -3.81 -2.53
C ARG A 139 -0.51 -3.04 -3.86
N SER A 140 -1.43 -3.40 -4.75
CA SER A 140 -1.62 -2.68 -6.02
C SER A 140 -2.18 -1.27 -5.79
N ASP A 141 -3.03 -1.08 -4.79
CA ASP A 141 -3.58 0.23 -4.44
C ASP A 141 -2.51 1.12 -3.82
N LEU A 142 -1.59 0.54 -3.03
CA LEU A 142 -0.41 1.25 -2.52
C LEU A 142 0.53 1.69 -3.63
N LEU A 143 0.71 0.90 -4.70
CA LEU A 143 1.52 1.30 -5.85
C LEU A 143 0.93 2.51 -6.57
N ARG A 144 -0.41 2.62 -6.66
CA ARG A 144 -1.07 3.84 -7.20
C ARG A 144 -0.77 5.07 -6.35
N ALA A 145 -0.71 4.92 -5.03
CA ALA A 145 -0.30 6.02 -4.15
C ALA A 145 1.16 6.46 -4.37
N VAL A 146 2.04 5.51 -4.73
CA VAL A 146 3.46 5.81 -5.06
C VAL A 146 3.59 6.49 -6.42
N THR A 147 2.74 6.15 -7.40
CA THR A 147 2.79 6.74 -8.75
C THR A 147 2.21 8.15 -8.81
N GLY A 148 1.64 8.64 -7.69
CA GLY A 148 1.22 10.03 -7.61
C GLY A 148 0.07 10.39 -8.54
N GLU A 149 -0.86 9.46 -8.84
CA GLU A 149 -2.17 9.81 -9.37
C GLU A 149 -3.03 10.49 -8.28
N THR A 150 -2.43 11.45 -7.58
CA THR A 150 -3.17 12.44 -6.83
C THR A 150 -3.68 13.44 -7.85
N THR A 151 -4.92 13.25 -8.21
CA THR A 151 -5.76 14.23 -8.88
C THR A 151 -5.54 15.61 -8.26
N GLU A 152 -5.39 16.61 -9.16
CA GLU A 152 -5.23 18.02 -8.92
C GLU A 152 -3.78 18.50 -8.71
N CYS A 153 -3.13 18.80 -9.86
CA CYS A 153 -2.22 19.94 -9.93
C CYS A 153 -3.04 21.20 -9.55
N ALA A 154 -3.17 21.47 -8.26
CA ALA A 154 -3.60 22.77 -7.82
C ALA A 154 -2.61 23.76 -8.43
N ASP A 155 -3.09 24.75 -9.20
CA ASP A 155 -2.27 25.88 -9.68
C ASP A 155 -1.84 26.69 -8.45
N LEU A 156 -0.77 26.19 -7.79
CA LEU A 156 -0.19 26.89 -6.65
C LEU A 156 0.66 28.04 -7.19
N PRO A 157 0.58 29.25 -6.60
CA PRO A 157 1.44 30.35 -6.95
C PRO A 157 2.91 29.96 -6.82
N ASP A 158 3.75 30.33 -7.80
CA ASP A 158 5.19 30.02 -7.85
C ASP A 158 5.93 30.35 -6.55
N ALA A 159 5.54 31.44 -5.88
CA ALA A 159 6.09 31.83 -4.58
C ALA A 159 5.83 30.77 -3.48
N ARG A 160 4.70 30.09 -3.51
CA ARG A 160 4.40 29.00 -2.56
C ARG A 160 5.18 27.75 -2.87
N ILE A 161 5.27 27.39 -4.16
CA ILE A 161 6.11 26.27 -4.62
C ILE A 161 7.57 26.52 -4.21
N ARG A 162 8.12 27.70 -4.49
CA ARG A 162 9.49 28.07 -4.11
C ARG A 162 9.72 27.97 -2.61
N SER A 163 8.78 28.48 -1.80
CA SER A 163 8.88 28.40 -0.34
C SER A 163 8.88 26.95 0.17
N ALA A 164 8.06 26.08 -0.43
CA ALA A 164 7.98 24.66 -0.09
C ALA A 164 9.26 23.91 -0.46
N VAL A 165 9.83 24.17 -1.66
CA VAL A 165 11.11 23.61 -2.09
C VAL A 165 12.23 24.00 -1.12
N LEU A 166 12.35 25.31 -0.80
CA LEU A 166 13.36 25.79 0.14
C LEU A 166 13.18 25.21 1.56
N ALA A 167 11.95 25.03 2.01
CA ALA A 167 11.67 24.42 3.31
C ALA A 167 12.03 22.92 3.32
N ALA A 168 11.83 22.21 2.20
CA ALA A 168 12.23 20.82 2.06
C ALA A 168 13.76 20.69 2.05
N LEU A 169 14.46 21.50 1.27
CA LEU A 169 15.94 21.51 1.21
C LEU A 169 16.56 21.73 2.59
N ARG A 170 16.03 22.65 3.39
CA ARG A 170 16.55 22.94 4.74
C ARG A 170 16.43 21.76 5.72
N ARG A 171 15.62 20.76 5.44
CA ARG A 171 15.48 19.54 6.26
C ARG A 171 16.50 18.48 5.93
N GLU A 172 17.17 18.63 4.79
CA GLU A 172 18.09 17.64 4.27
C GLU A 172 19.53 18.05 4.56
N SER A 173 20.28 17.21 5.24
CA SER A 173 21.67 17.48 5.63
C SER A 173 22.66 17.51 4.44
N TRP A 174 22.27 16.93 3.31
CA TRP A 174 23.07 16.89 2.08
C TRP A 174 22.83 18.12 1.18
N ALA A 175 21.75 18.88 1.44
CA ALA A 175 21.39 20.02 0.61
C ALA A 175 22.10 21.30 1.08
N ASP A 176 22.97 21.82 0.23
CA ASP A 176 23.62 23.13 0.44
C ASP A 176 22.73 24.23 -0.13
N THR A 177 21.99 24.91 0.74
CA THR A 177 21.12 26.03 0.36
C THR A 177 21.86 27.35 0.20
N PHE A 178 23.16 27.39 0.51
CA PHE A 178 23.95 28.61 0.39
C PHE A 178 24.46 28.82 -1.05
N HIS A 179 24.82 27.74 -1.73
CA HIS A 179 25.32 27.78 -3.10
C HIS A 179 24.30 27.39 -4.17
N THR A 180 23.10 26.97 -3.75
CA THR A 180 22.04 26.60 -4.67
C THR A 180 20.87 27.58 -4.62
N LEU A 181 20.67 28.30 -5.72
CA LEU A 181 19.50 29.20 -5.90
C LEU A 181 18.32 28.43 -6.49
N VAL A 182 17.12 28.71 -5.98
CA VAL A 182 15.86 28.11 -6.44
C VAL A 182 15.00 29.20 -7.05
N GLU A 183 14.62 29.04 -8.30
CA GLU A 183 13.65 29.87 -9.00
C GLU A 183 12.45 29.01 -9.43
N VAL A 184 11.27 29.62 -9.52
CA VAL A 184 10.06 28.92 -9.96
C VAL A 184 9.29 29.83 -10.92
N HIS A 185 8.97 29.32 -12.10
CA HIS A 185 8.19 29.98 -13.13
C HIS A 185 7.14 29.03 -13.70
N GLU A 186 5.87 29.40 -13.60
CA GLU A 186 4.74 28.59 -14.09
C GLU A 186 4.72 27.14 -13.58
N GLY A 187 5.19 26.94 -12.33
CA GLY A 187 5.30 25.62 -11.72
C GLY A 187 6.57 24.83 -12.11
N ILE A 188 7.45 25.40 -12.93
CA ILE A 188 8.75 24.81 -13.25
C ILE A 188 9.79 25.32 -12.26
N VAL A 189 10.43 24.40 -11.54
CA VAL A 189 11.53 24.68 -10.60
C VAL A 189 12.86 24.65 -11.33
N GLU A 190 13.62 25.73 -11.23
CA GLU A 190 14.98 25.82 -11.76
C GLU A 190 15.99 25.95 -10.61
N PHE A 191 16.99 25.05 -10.61
CA PHE A 191 18.13 25.12 -9.70
C PHE A 191 19.31 25.76 -10.42
N HIS A 192 19.92 26.76 -9.79
CA HIS A 192 21.11 27.44 -10.28
C HIS A 192 22.22 27.45 -9.23
N GLY A 193 23.46 27.67 -9.63
CA GLY A 193 24.63 27.75 -8.76
C GLY A 193 25.45 26.47 -8.80
N PHE A 194 25.86 25.95 -7.63
CA PHE A 194 26.79 24.83 -7.57
C PHE A 194 26.20 23.66 -6.81
N ALA A 195 26.46 22.44 -7.29
CA ALA A 195 26.15 21.20 -6.60
C ALA A 195 27.43 20.35 -6.47
N PRO A 196 27.65 19.69 -5.32
CA PRO A 196 28.87 18.90 -5.07
C PRO A 196 29.08 17.69 -5.99
N GLY A 197 28.04 17.23 -6.69
CA GLY A 197 28.14 16.09 -7.59
C GLY A 197 26.81 15.71 -8.21
N ARG A 198 26.83 14.73 -9.12
CA ARG A 198 25.65 14.24 -9.85
C ARG A 198 24.60 13.63 -8.95
N GLU A 199 25.01 13.03 -7.84
CA GLU A 199 24.12 12.45 -6.83
C GLU A 199 23.28 13.55 -6.18
N VAL A 200 23.89 14.68 -5.83
CA VAL A 200 23.19 15.83 -5.26
C VAL A 200 22.25 16.46 -6.28
N GLN A 201 22.69 16.62 -7.52
CA GLN A 201 21.85 17.12 -8.62
C GLN A 201 20.61 16.24 -8.81
N ARG A 202 20.78 14.92 -8.79
CA ARG A 202 19.67 13.97 -8.86
C ARG A 202 18.72 14.10 -7.66
N ALA A 203 19.28 14.24 -6.46
CA ALA A 203 18.50 14.38 -5.23
C ALA A 203 17.71 15.70 -5.21
N LEU A 204 18.28 16.82 -5.66
CA LEU A 204 17.60 18.11 -5.80
C LEU A 204 16.38 18.00 -6.71
N ARG A 205 16.56 17.34 -7.88
CA ARG A 205 15.44 17.11 -8.81
C ARG A 205 14.35 16.27 -8.19
N VAL A 206 14.69 15.10 -7.62
CA VAL A 206 13.73 14.20 -6.98
C VAL A 206 12.97 14.90 -5.84
N LEU A 207 13.67 15.69 -5.02
CA LEU A 207 13.04 16.44 -3.94
C LEU A 207 12.02 17.44 -4.48
N ALA A 208 12.37 18.20 -5.53
CA ALA A 208 11.48 19.20 -6.09
C ALA A 208 10.27 18.57 -6.80
N GLU A 209 10.45 17.45 -7.52
CA GLU A 209 9.36 16.71 -8.19
C GLU A 209 8.27 16.23 -7.20
N HIS A 210 8.61 16.03 -5.92
CA HIS A 210 7.65 15.63 -4.88
C HIS A 210 6.90 16.81 -4.22
N ILE A 211 7.19 18.04 -4.61
CA ILE A 211 6.51 19.23 -4.06
C ILE A 211 5.20 19.46 -4.84
N PRO A 212 4.05 19.58 -4.14
CA PRO A 212 2.78 19.87 -4.79
C PRO A 212 2.84 21.15 -5.63
N GLY A 213 2.29 21.09 -6.84
CA GLY A 213 2.26 22.21 -7.78
C GLY A 213 3.47 22.30 -8.71
N VAL A 214 4.51 21.49 -8.51
CA VAL A 214 5.67 21.41 -9.43
C VAL A 214 5.26 20.64 -10.69
N LYS A 215 5.37 21.30 -11.83
CA LYS A 215 5.07 20.75 -13.18
C LYS A 215 6.32 20.19 -13.88
N GLY A 216 7.49 20.63 -13.43
CA GLY A 216 8.78 20.18 -13.97
C GLY A 216 9.96 20.75 -13.22
N VAL A 217 11.11 20.13 -13.39
CA VAL A 217 12.36 20.57 -12.75
C VAL A 217 13.47 20.68 -13.80
N ARG A 218 14.20 21.79 -13.76
CA ARG A 218 15.40 22.04 -14.57
C ARG A 218 16.58 22.26 -13.66
N ASP A 219 17.61 21.47 -13.83
CA ASP A 219 18.86 21.60 -13.11
C ASP A 219 19.88 22.32 -13.99
N ARG A 220 20.31 23.50 -13.54
CA ARG A 220 21.35 24.33 -14.15
C ARG A 220 22.53 24.56 -13.20
N THR A 221 22.67 23.67 -12.20
CA THR A 221 23.82 23.74 -11.28
C THR A 221 25.08 23.22 -11.97
N GLU A 222 26.20 23.86 -11.66
CA GLU A 222 27.50 23.42 -12.09
C GLU A 222 28.18 22.57 -11.00
N PRO A 223 29.02 21.58 -11.36
CA PRO A 223 29.79 20.85 -10.38
C PRO A 223 30.75 21.76 -9.64
N MET A 224 30.76 21.69 -8.31
CA MET A 224 31.73 22.41 -7.49
C MET A 224 33.12 21.80 -7.73
N LEU A 225 34.05 22.56 -8.24
CA LEU A 225 35.41 22.11 -8.39
C LEU A 225 36.04 21.86 -7.01
N PRO A 226 36.78 20.75 -6.81
CA PRO A 226 37.52 20.51 -5.59
C PRO A 226 38.44 21.66 -5.26
N TYR A 227 38.55 22.07 -4.00
CA TYR A 227 39.32 23.23 -3.53
C TYR A 227 40.84 23.16 -3.85
N ASP A 228 41.32 21.95 -4.14
CA ASP A 228 42.70 21.65 -4.53
C ASP A 228 43.04 22.00 -6.00
N GLN A 229 42.03 22.28 -6.84
CA GLN A 229 42.25 22.71 -8.25
C GLN A 229 42.15 24.23 -8.47
N VAL A 230 41.87 25.00 -7.44
CA VAL A 230 41.75 26.48 -7.53
C VAL A 230 43.03 27.21 -7.23
N LEU A 231 44.14 26.51 -6.85
CA LEU A 231 45.43 27.07 -6.45
C LEU A 231 46.55 26.69 -7.41
N LEU A 232 46.31 26.66 -8.72
CA LEU A 232 47.36 26.59 -9.74
C LEU A 232 47.26 27.76 -10.71
#